data_8322fb65b2aca5ab0db1d3d732ea56e6
#
_entry.id   8322fb65b2aca5ab0db1d3d732ea56e6
#
_cell.length_a   1.000
_cell.length_b   1.000
_cell.length_c   1.000
_cell.angle_alpha   90.00
_cell.angle_beta   90.00
_cell.angle_gamma   90.00
#
_symmetry.space_group_name_H-M   'P 1'
#
loop_
_entity.id
_entity.type
_entity.pdbx_description
1 polymer ?
#
loop_
_entity_poly.entity_id
_entity_poly.type
_entity_poly.pdbx_seq_one_letter_code
_entity_poly.pdbx_strand_id
1 'polypeptide(L)' 'MLVSVNGNEMQLPEGLNVDGLLDHLKVKREYTAVAINREITPRAQYADTHLKHGDKIEIVRPMGGG' A
#
# COMPACT_ATOMS: atom_id res chain seq x y z
N MET A 1 -7.28 -0.58 12.19
CA MET A 1 -5.89 -1.08 12.36
C MET A 1 -4.89 0.05 12.16
N LEU A 2 -3.78 -0.05 12.84
CA LEU A 2 -2.72 0.95 12.73
C LEU A 2 -1.59 0.39 11.87
N VAL A 3 -1.24 1.11 10.81
CA VAL A 3 -0.14 0.74 9.93
C VAL A 3 0.75 1.95 9.71
N SER A 4 1.94 1.75 9.17
CA SER A 4 2.76 2.86 8.74
C SER A 4 2.87 2.84 7.22
N VAL A 5 2.75 4.01 6.61
CA VAL A 5 2.88 4.17 5.17
C VAL A 5 3.96 5.21 4.93
N ASN A 6 5.06 4.77 4.33
CA ASN A 6 6.23 5.62 4.08
C ASN A 6 6.69 6.32 5.36
N GLY A 7 6.65 5.60 6.48
CA GLY A 7 7.09 6.12 7.76
C GLY A 7 6.05 6.90 8.54
N ASN A 8 4.86 7.08 8.00
CA ASN A 8 3.80 7.82 8.69
C ASN A 8 2.73 6.86 9.16
N GLU A 9 2.43 6.87 10.45
CA GLU A 9 1.38 6.03 11.00
C GLU A 9 0.01 6.54 10.59
N MET A 10 -0.89 5.62 10.30
CA MET A 10 -2.27 5.98 10.00
C MET A 10 -3.22 4.86 10.40
N GLN A 11 -4.43 5.25 10.75
CA GLN A 11 -5.51 4.31 11.07
C GLN A 11 -6.27 3.99 9.80
N LEU A 12 -6.48 2.70 9.58
CA LEU A 12 -7.21 2.21 8.41
C LEU A 12 -8.29 1.23 8.85
N PRO A 13 -9.35 1.07 8.06
CA PRO A 13 -10.37 0.06 8.36
C PRO A 13 -9.77 -1.34 8.39
N GLU A 14 -10.31 -2.18 9.26
CA GLU A 14 -9.92 -3.58 9.30
C GLU A 14 -10.27 -4.26 7.97
N GLY A 15 -9.38 -5.14 7.54
CA GLY A 15 -9.64 -5.91 6.33
C GLY A 15 -9.36 -5.18 5.02
N LEU A 16 -8.80 -3.98 5.10
CA LEU A 16 -8.49 -3.23 3.89
C LEU A 16 -7.39 -3.95 3.10
N ASN A 17 -7.60 -4.09 1.78
CA ASN A 17 -6.56 -4.66 0.91
C ASN A 17 -5.70 -3.56 0.31
N VAL A 18 -4.69 -3.96 -0.46
CA VAL A 18 -3.76 -2.99 -1.05
C VAL A 18 -4.48 -2.05 -2.02
N ASP A 19 -5.40 -2.59 -2.83
CA ASP A 19 -6.19 -1.73 -3.72
C ASP A 19 -6.96 -0.68 -2.93
N GLY A 20 -7.57 -1.09 -1.82
CA GLY A 20 -8.30 -0.16 -0.97
C GLY A 20 -7.40 0.90 -0.36
N LEU A 21 -6.18 0.51 0.01
CA LEU A 21 -5.22 1.48 0.52
C LEU A 21 -4.87 2.53 -0.53
N LEU A 22 -4.61 2.09 -1.76
CA LEU A 22 -4.27 3.03 -2.83
C LEU A 22 -5.44 3.97 -3.12
N ASP A 23 -6.66 3.45 -3.10
CA ASP A 23 -7.85 4.30 -3.24
C ASP A 23 -7.94 5.32 -2.10
N HIS A 24 -7.68 4.87 -0.88
CA HIS A 24 -7.72 5.73 0.28
C HIS A 24 -6.73 6.89 0.16
N LEU A 25 -5.57 6.61 -0.41
CA LEU A 25 -4.52 7.60 -0.60
C LEU A 25 -4.66 8.35 -1.92
N LYS A 26 -5.62 7.97 -2.75
CA LYS A 26 -5.84 8.57 -4.08
C LYS A 26 -4.61 8.44 -4.97
N VAL A 27 -4.00 7.28 -4.92
CA VAL A 27 -2.81 6.95 -5.70
C VAL A 27 -3.19 5.90 -6.73
N LYS A 28 -2.74 6.11 -7.97
CA LYS A 28 -3.03 5.16 -9.06
C LYS A 28 -2.04 4.01 -9.01
N ARG A 29 -2.56 2.78 -9.00
CA ARG A 29 -1.70 1.60 -8.92
C ARG A 29 -0.80 1.44 -10.14
N GLU A 30 -1.20 1.98 -11.30
CA GLU A 30 -0.39 1.86 -12.50
C GLU A 30 0.97 2.53 -12.38
N TYR A 31 1.07 3.49 -11.47
CA TYR A 31 2.29 4.29 -11.32
C TYR A 31 2.97 4.09 -9.99
N THR A 32 2.67 2.96 -9.33
CA THR A 32 3.23 2.73 -8.00
C THR A 32 3.76 1.32 -7.87
N ALA A 33 4.72 1.16 -6.97
CA ALA A 33 5.13 -0.13 -6.47
C ALA A 33 4.88 -0.14 -4.97
N VAL A 34 4.37 -1.25 -4.46
CA VAL A 34 4.01 -1.37 -3.05
C VAL A 34 4.81 -2.49 -2.43
N ALA A 35 5.46 -2.19 -1.31
CA ALA A 35 6.15 -3.19 -0.50
C ALA A 35 5.50 -3.23 0.88
N ILE A 36 5.29 -4.42 1.41
CA ILE A 36 4.75 -4.62 2.73
C ILE A 36 5.79 -5.39 3.51
N ASN A 37 6.25 -4.81 4.61
CA ASN A 37 7.30 -5.41 5.45
C ASN A 37 8.49 -5.84 4.60
N ARG A 38 8.90 -4.96 3.69
CA ARG A 38 10.05 -5.12 2.79
C ARG A 38 9.88 -6.17 1.70
N GLU A 39 8.64 -6.64 1.49
CA GLU A 39 8.37 -7.56 0.40
C GLU A 39 7.51 -6.86 -0.65
N ILE A 40 7.98 -6.89 -1.89
CA ILE A 40 7.23 -6.28 -3.01
C ILE A 40 5.97 -7.11 -3.24
N THR A 41 4.84 -6.42 -3.33
CA THR A 41 3.57 -7.05 -3.64
C THR A 41 3.33 -6.93 -5.14
N PRO A 42 3.21 -8.04 -5.86
CA PRO A 42 2.89 -7.97 -7.28
C PRO A 42 1.55 -7.28 -7.51
N ARG A 43 1.50 -6.48 -8.56
CA ARG A 43 0.28 -5.71 -8.86
C ARG A 43 -0.94 -6.61 -9.00
N ALA A 44 -0.76 -7.79 -9.59
CA ALA A 44 -1.85 -8.73 -9.77
C ALA A 44 -2.43 -9.24 -8.45
N GLN A 45 -1.72 -9.05 -7.35
CA GLN A 45 -2.16 -9.53 -6.03
C GLN A 45 -2.71 -8.42 -5.14
N TYR A 46 -2.80 -7.20 -5.64
CA TYR A 46 -3.24 -6.07 -4.81
C TYR A 46 -4.65 -6.31 -4.22
N ALA A 47 -5.54 -6.89 -5.00
CA ALA A 47 -6.89 -7.13 -4.52
C ALA A 47 -6.96 -8.27 -3.51
N ASP A 48 -6.00 -9.17 -3.54
CA ASP A 48 -5.99 -10.35 -2.67
C ASP A 48 -5.07 -10.18 -1.45
N THR A 49 -4.33 -9.10 -1.37
CA THR A 49 -3.40 -8.87 -0.27
C THR A 49 -4.05 -7.93 0.73
N HIS A 50 -4.36 -8.45 1.91
CA HIS A 50 -5.01 -7.68 2.96
C HIS A 50 -3.99 -7.20 3.96
N LEU A 51 -4.16 -5.96 4.39
CA LEU A 51 -3.26 -5.35 5.37
C LEU A 51 -3.59 -5.84 6.77
N LYS A 52 -2.58 -5.82 7.63
CA LYS A 52 -2.71 -6.23 9.01
C LYS A 52 -2.20 -5.13 9.92
N HIS A 53 -2.72 -5.10 11.13
CA HIS A 53 -2.23 -4.17 12.14
C HIS A 53 -0.71 -4.31 12.30
N GLY A 54 -0.02 -3.19 12.30
CA GLY A 54 1.43 -3.18 12.44
C GLY A 54 2.22 -3.30 11.16
N ASP A 55 1.55 -3.46 10.01
CA ASP A 55 2.27 -3.57 8.75
C ASP A 55 3.02 -2.29 8.43
N LYS A 56 4.21 -2.45 7.87
CA LYS A 56 5.00 -1.35 7.35
C LYS A 56 4.89 -1.36 5.84
N ILE A 57 4.28 -0.33 5.31
CA ILE A 57 3.97 -0.26 3.89
C ILE A 57 4.81 0.85 3.27
N GLU A 58 5.45 0.52 2.15
CA GLU A 58 6.20 1.50 1.38
C GLU A 58 5.60 1.59 0.00
N ILE A 59 5.31 2.80 -0.42
CA ILE A 59 4.74 3.07 -1.73
C ILE A 59 5.72 3.95 -2.47
N VAL A 60 6.18 3.46 -3.62
CA VAL A 60 7.16 4.16 -4.43
C VAL A 60 6.53 4.49 -5.77
N ARG A 61 6.70 5.73 -6.21
CA ARG A 61 6.28 6.14 -7.53
C ARG A 61 7.49 6.15 -8.45
N PRO A 62 7.44 5.44 -9.59
CA PRO A 62 8.54 5.51 -10.53
C PRO A 62 8.78 6.95 -10.98
N MET A 63 10.04 7.34 -11.01
CA MET A 63 10.40 8.67 -11.50
C MET A 63 10.22 8.73 -12.99
N GLY A 64 9.92 9.90 -13.48
CA GLY A 64 9.84 10.12 -14.92
C GLY A 64 8.56 9.61 -15.53
N GLY A 65 7.71 9.03 -14.74
CA GLY A 65 6.40 8.67 -15.21
C GLY A 65 5.54 9.89 -15.44
N GLY A 66 6.16 10.98 -15.25
CA GLY A 66 5.47 12.23 -15.47
C GLY A 66 4.98 12.27 -16.86
#